data_e7ce86a1a785abab8ec7e65f5e9d98bb
#
_entry.id   e7ce86a1a785abab8ec7e65f5e9d98bb
#
_cell.length_a   1.000
_cell.length_b   1.000
_cell.length_c   1.000
_cell.angle_alpha   90.00
_cell.angle_beta   90.00
_cell.angle_gamma   90.00
#
_symmetry.space_group_name_H-M   'P 1'
#
loop_
_entity.id
_entity.type
_entity.pdbx_description
1 polymer ?
#
loop_
_entity_poly.entity_id
_entity_poly.type
_entity_poly.pdbx_seq_one_letter_code
_entity_poly.pdbx_strand_id
1 'polypeptide(L)'
;MDALLQTIIFDRSDMKNLTEDNPMSKTSLCFNKRQEELLQLKTSIVNQKKLYCDGNDFYILQPEIRLIEKLPKGNELVRFFKDNMLKKLGYENLSVANIKSLLNELAVDSEIHIENAVFEKNMEYVNFRNGVLDINTGNFTAEVDGYFDYVLDCNYCTVDYQHSFPNSLLKLLKEPMDLENINSVSEKDKSKVILVLEAIGYILADSQQERKAIFFIGPTASGKSTLAKFIASIITPKSMVKKYTLTQMAEGFSSMSAVRAKLNYADELDVSSKKSLQLFKLMVSGGELTLPQKYAEDRDVPIRAKLLFCCNELPDLHNLQAEAIMDRMLLIGFKNSVKKRDSTLAASLYEQRDLIVSMAFDAYMETKKKRKFTDSKFAQDLFKIYSVEQNSNKNFVNDCLKLATDGKIASSKLFDEYNSYCQANGISKPLSRHSLYQEILTKFAGCAEQKKIRDPNTGRSVQGFTGIAFKDDEGESIYGQ
;
A
#
# COMPACT_ATOMS: atom_id res chain seq x y z
N MET A 1 -15.43 0.74 -14.90
CA MET A 1 -15.91 2.13 -15.08
C MET A 1 -17.28 2.18 -14.46
N ASP A 2 -17.37 2.74 -13.28
CA ASP A 2 -18.38 2.38 -12.27
C ASP A 2 -19.66 3.21 -12.38
N ALA A 3 -20.71 2.71 -11.73
CA ALA A 3 -22.03 3.33 -11.66
C ALA A 3 -22.04 4.83 -11.26
N LEU A 4 -20.99 5.32 -10.62
CA LEU A 4 -20.81 6.72 -10.23
C LEU A 4 -20.63 7.68 -11.43
N LEU A 5 -19.95 7.25 -12.49
CA LEU A 5 -19.79 8.08 -13.70
C LEU A 5 -21.09 8.25 -14.49
N GLN A 6 -22.08 7.39 -14.25
CA GLN A 6 -23.42 7.49 -14.89
C GLN A 6 -24.27 8.63 -14.31
N THR A 7 -23.92 9.17 -13.15
CA THR A 7 -24.69 10.19 -12.43
C THR A 7 -24.27 11.63 -12.75
N ILE A 8 -23.23 11.82 -13.59
CA ILE A 8 -22.78 13.18 -13.97
C ILE A 8 -23.79 13.77 -14.93
N ILE A 9 -24.60 14.69 -14.43
CA ILE A 9 -25.63 15.36 -15.18
C ILE A 9 -25.02 16.58 -15.90
N PHE A 10 -24.78 16.43 -17.22
CA PHE A 10 -24.62 17.56 -18.09
C PHE A 10 -26.03 17.97 -18.53
N ASP A 11 -26.50 19.15 -18.12
CA ASP A 11 -27.88 19.56 -18.32
C ASP A 11 -28.05 20.35 -19.62
N ARG A 12 -29.15 20.06 -20.33
CA ARG A 12 -29.57 20.75 -21.56
C ARG A 12 -30.16 22.14 -21.27
N SER A 13 -30.53 22.43 -20.03
CA SER A 13 -31.12 23.72 -19.62
C SER A 13 -30.13 24.88 -19.77
N ASP A 14 -28.84 24.64 -19.63
CA ASP A 14 -27.80 25.68 -19.77
C ASP A 14 -27.62 26.15 -21.24
N MET A 15 -28.12 25.40 -22.21
CA MET A 15 -28.03 25.74 -23.62
C MET A 15 -29.06 26.80 -24.06
N LYS A 16 -30.16 26.95 -23.32
CA LYS A 16 -31.24 27.90 -23.73
C LYS A 16 -30.87 29.37 -23.49
N ASN A 17 -29.94 29.66 -22.64
CA ASN A 17 -29.53 31.03 -22.29
C ASN A 17 -28.48 31.64 -23.23
N LEU A 18 -27.91 30.86 -24.17
CA LEU A 18 -26.85 31.31 -25.08
C LEU A 18 -27.38 31.85 -26.43
N THR A 19 -28.69 31.79 -26.69
CA THR A 19 -29.25 32.12 -28.00
C THR A 19 -29.89 33.52 -28.10
N GLU A 20 -29.96 34.32 -27.04
CA GLU A 20 -30.79 35.53 -27.07
C GLU A 20 -30.08 36.88 -27.06
N ASP A 21 -28.76 37.03 -26.90
CA ASP A 21 -28.15 38.37 -26.98
C ASP A 21 -26.71 38.37 -27.51
N ASN A 22 -26.55 38.45 -28.86
CA ASN A 22 -25.53 39.33 -29.45
C ASN A 22 -25.71 39.49 -31.00
N PRO A 23 -26.08 40.61 -31.56
CA PRO A 23 -26.03 40.85 -32.99
C PRO A 23 -24.61 41.23 -33.39
N MET A 24 -23.77 40.29 -33.69
CA MET A 24 -22.48 40.56 -34.35
C MET A 24 -22.66 40.91 -35.79
N SER A 25 -22.09 42.06 -36.16
CA SER A 25 -22.00 42.63 -37.49
C SER A 25 -21.52 41.62 -38.53
N LYS A 26 -22.19 41.63 -39.67
CA LYS A 26 -21.87 40.90 -40.87
C LYS A 26 -20.49 41.30 -41.40
N THR A 27 -19.46 40.58 -41.07
CA THR A 27 -18.21 40.51 -41.83
C THR A 27 -18.00 39.07 -42.23
N SER A 28 -18.08 38.84 -43.52
CA SER A 28 -18.07 37.56 -44.20
C SER A 28 -16.73 36.81 -44.05
N LEU A 29 -16.61 35.95 -43.10
CA LEU A 29 -15.88 34.72 -43.22
C LEU A 29 -16.91 33.59 -43.10
N CYS A 30 -17.09 32.83 -44.18
CA CYS A 30 -17.90 31.61 -44.16
C CYS A 30 -17.30 30.60 -43.16
N PHE A 31 -17.55 30.82 -41.90
CA PHE A 31 -17.33 29.77 -40.90
C PHE A 31 -18.29 28.64 -41.27
N ASN A 32 -17.73 27.48 -41.57
CA ASN A 32 -18.50 26.29 -41.84
C ASN A 32 -19.46 26.07 -40.68
N LYS A 33 -20.75 25.99 -40.90
CA LYS A 33 -21.81 25.78 -39.87
C LYS A 33 -21.43 24.77 -38.82
N ARG A 34 -20.61 23.81 -39.22
CA ARG A 34 -20.02 22.76 -38.36
C ARG A 34 -18.96 23.28 -37.37
N GLN A 35 -18.19 24.31 -37.72
CA GLN A 35 -17.22 24.94 -36.81
C GLN A 35 -17.94 25.78 -35.75
N GLU A 36 -19.04 26.45 -36.14
CA GLU A 36 -19.88 27.17 -35.17
C GLU A 36 -20.53 26.21 -34.17
N GLU A 37 -21.04 25.06 -34.64
CA GLU A 37 -21.57 24.00 -33.75
C GLU A 37 -20.55 23.48 -32.77
N LEU A 38 -19.29 23.23 -33.19
CA LEU A 38 -18.22 22.79 -32.30
C LEU A 38 -17.80 23.85 -31.28
N LEU A 39 -17.81 25.14 -31.71
CA LEU A 39 -17.48 26.25 -30.80
C LEU A 39 -18.56 26.42 -29.72
N GLN A 40 -19.85 26.35 -30.12
CA GLN A 40 -20.97 26.40 -29.17
C GLN A 40 -20.91 25.24 -28.18
N LEU A 41 -20.59 24.04 -28.68
CA LEU A 41 -20.42 22.85 -27.84
C LEU A 41 -19.24 22.99 -26.84
N LYS A 42 -18.09 23.50 -27.30
CA LYS A 42 -16.92 23.81 -26.46
C LYS A 42 -17.33 24.78 -25.35
N THR A 43 -17.94 25.91 -25.70
CA THR A 43 -18.40 26.91 -24.73
C THR A 43 -19.37 26.32 -23.71
N SER A 44 -20.32 25.49 -24.17
CA SER A 44 -21.25 24.81 -23.26
C SER A 44 -20.55 23.86 -22.29
N ILE A 45 -19.52 23.12 -22.71
CA ILE A 45 -18.75 22.22 -21.85
C ILE A 45 -17.95 23.02 -20.80
N VAL A 46 -17.28 24.08 -21.22
CA VAL A 46 -16.47 24.94 -20.36
C VAL A 46 -17.34 25.64 -19.30
N ASN A 47 -18.46 26.19 -19.67
CA ASN A 47 -19.38 26.91 -18.77
C ASN A 47 -19.96 26.03 -17.66
N GLN A 48 -20.03 24.71 -17.85
CA GLN A 48 -20.51 23.79 -16.80
C GLN A 48 -19.53 23.61 -15.66
N LYS A 49 -18.27 24.05 -15.81
CA LYS A 49 -17.21 23.97 -14.79
C LYS A 49 -17.03 22.57 -14.17
N LYS A 50 -17.27 21.54 -14.97
CA LYS A 50 -17.13 20.13 -14.54
C LYS A 50 -15.95 19.40 -15.19
N LEU A 51 -15.42 19.93 -16.28
CA LEU A 51 -14.27 19.39 -17.00
C LEU A 51 -13.06 20.26 -16.76
N TYR A 52 -11.92 19.64 -16.46
CA TYR A 52 -10.63 20.29 -16.27
C TYR A 52 -9.53 19.56 -17.05
N CYS A 53 -8.43 20.25 -17.33
CA CYS A 53 -7.27 19.72 -18.03
C CYS A 53 -5.97 20.28 -17.44
N ASP A 54 -4.94 19.44 -17.30
CA ASP A 54 -3.57 19.85 -16.89
C ASP A 54 -2.62 20.03 -18.09
N GLY A 55 -3.18 20.10 -19.30
CA GLY A 55 -2.43 20.16 -20.56
C GLY A 55 -2.16 18.78 -21.19
N ASN A 56 -2.18 17.70 -20.40
CA ASN A 56 -1.93 16.33 -20.84
C ASN A 56 -3.11 15.39 -20.60
N ASP A 57 -3.81 15.61 -19.49
CA ASP A 57 -4.86 14.74 -18.99
C ASP A 57 -6.14 15.53 -18.73
N PHE A 58 -7.27 14.92 -18.99
CA PHE A 58 -8.57 15.45 -18.65
C PHE A 58 -9.07 14.89 -17.33
N TYR A 59 -9.79 15.73 -16.59
CA TYR A 59 -10.37 15.42 -15.29
C TYR A 59 -11.83 15.85 -15.27
N ILE A 60 -12.66 15.10 -14.55
CA ILE A 60 -14.04 15.47 -14.31
C ILE A 60 -14.27 15.72 -12.83
N LEU A 61 -14.95 16.82 -12.53
CA LEU A 61 -15.30 17.23 -11.19
C LEU A 61 -16.69 16.74 -10.80
N GLN A 62 -16.81 16.18 -9.60
CA GLN A 62 -18.04 15.83 -8.92
C GLN A 62 -18.14 16.70 -7.64
N PRO A 63 -18.76 17.89 -7.71
CA PRO A 63 -18.73 18.88 -6.63
C PRO A 63 -19.36 18.35 -5.33
N GLU A 64 -20.41 17.54 -5.44
CA GLU A 64 -21.21 17.04 -4.32
C GLU A 64 -20.39 16.19 -3.35
N ILE A 65 -19.33 15.53 -3.87
CA ILE A 65 -18.41 14.70 -3.11
C ILE A 65 -16.96 15.19 -3.19
N ARG A 66 -16.75 16.41 -3.73
CA ARG A 66 -15.42 17.05 -3.85
C ARG A 66 -14.37 16.19 -4.57
N LEU A 67 -14.83 15.33 -5.47
CA LEU A 67 -13.96 14.41 -6.21
C LEU A 67 -13.62 15.00 -7.58
N ILE A 68 -12.32 15.02 -7.92
CA ILE A 68 -11.84 15.26 -9.27
C ILE A 68 -11.20 13.97 -9.79
N GLU A 69 -11.80 13.39 -10.79
CA GLU A 69 -11.41 12.08 -11.32
C GLU A 69 -10.73 12.23 -12.68
N LYS A 70 -9.55 11.60 -12.82
CA LYS A 70 -8.82 11.56 -14.07
C LYS A 70 -9.54 10.68 -15.09
N LEU A 71 -9.74 11.23 -16.29
CA LEU A 71 -10.36 10.53 -17.41
C LEU A 71 -9.36 9.59 -18.12
N PRO A 72 -9.84 8.55 -18.82
CA PRO A 72 -9.01 7.66 -19.63
C PRO A 72 -8.32 8.42 -20.78
N LYS A 73 -7.32 7.80 -21.43
CA LYS A 73 -6.58 8.39 -22.55
C LYS A 73 -6.96 7.79 -23.91
N GLY A 74 -6.59 8.50 -24.96
CA GLY A 74 -6.68 7.99 -26.33
C GLY A 74 -8.10 7.67 -26.78
N ASN A 75 -8.32 6.51 -27.37
CA ASN A 75 -9.62 6.10 -27.89
C ASN A 75 -10.67 5.86 -26.78
N GLU A 76 -10.26 5.54 -25.58
CA GLU A 76 -11.16 5.40 -24.43
C GLU A 76 -11.69 6.75 -23.98
N LEU A 77 -10.87 7.81 -24.04
CA LEU A 77 -11.32 9.18 -23.80
C LEU A 77 -12.38 9.61 -24.82
N VAL A 78 -12.14 9.35 -26.12
CA VAL A 78 -13.11 9.65 -27.18
C VAL A 78 -14.44 8.92 -26.92
N ARG A 79 -14.39 7.64 -26.53
CA ARG A 79 -15.59 6.88 -26.18
C ARG A 79 -16.30 7.50 -24.97
N PHE A 80 -15.55 7.83 -23.92
CA PHE A 80 -16.09 8.46 -22.72
C PHE A 80 -16.84 9.75 -23.06
N PHE A 81 -16.22 10.65 -23.84
CA PHE A 81 -16.85 11.90 -24.30
C PHE A 81 -18.12 11.62 -25.08
N LYS A 82 -18.08 10.69 -26.04
CA LYS A 82 -19.25 10.34 -26.84
C LYS A 82 -20.41 9.82 -25.98
N ASP A 83 -20.14 8.88 -25.10
CA ASP A 83 -21.19 8.17 -24.35
C ASP A 83 -21.72 8.98 -23.15
N ASN A 84 -20.90 9.79 -22.51
CA ASN A 84 -21.26 10.45 -21.24
C ASN A 84 -21.53 11.96 -21.37
N MET A 85 -20.89 12.63 -22.33
CA MET A 85 -21.05 14.07 -22.50
C MET A 85 -21.87 14.40 -23.76
N LEU A 86 -21.38 14.01 -24.91
CA LEU A 86 -21.96 14.42 -26.19
C LEU A 86 -23.37 13.85 -26.38
N LYS A 87 -23.60 12.61 -25.99
CA LYS A 87 -24.97 12.01 -26.06
C LYS A 87 -25.97 12.78 -25.19
N LYS A 88 -25.57 13.19 -23.98
CA LYS A 88 -26.45 13.98 -23.09
C LYS A 88 -26.74 15.37 -23.61
N LEU A 89 -25.78 15.95 -24.32
CA LEU A 89 -25.93 17.27 -24.96
C LEU A 89 -26.64 17.21 -26.34
N GLY A 90 -26.92 16.00 -26.85
CA GLY A 90 -27.58 15.82 -28.15
C GLY A 90 -26.64 15.82 -29.37
N TYR A 91 -25.33 15.63 -29.14
CA TYR A 91 -24.29 15.61 -30.18
C TYR A 91 -23.72 14.20 -30.43
N GLU A 92 -24.52 13.17 -30.28
CA GLU A 92 -24.13 11.75 -30.42
C GLU A 92 -23.59 11.36 -31.80
N ASN A 93 -23.93 12.14 -32.83
CA ASN A 93 -23.54 11.88 -34.23
C ASN A 93 -22.21 12.51 -34.66
N LEU A 94 -21.46 13.13 -33.74
CA LEU A 94 -20.15 13.68 -34.06
C LEU A 94 -19.15 12.57 -34.47
N SER A 95 -18.39 12.83 -35.52
CA SER A 95 -17.34 11.94 -35.98
C SER A 95 -16.18 11.89 -34.96
N VAL A 96 -15.44 10.78 -34.94
CA VAL A 96 -14.25 10.64 -34.08
C VAL A 96 -13.23 11.75 -34.34
N ALA A 97 -13.06 12.19 -35.59
CA ALA A 97 -12.17 13.28 -35.96
C ALA A 97 -12.57 14.60 -35.29
N ASN A 98 -13.88 14.93 -35.32
CA ASN A 98 -14.39 16.14 -34.68
C ASN A 98 -14.26 16.08 -33.14
N ILE A 99 -14.49 14.92 -32.52
CA ILE A 99 -14.31 14.75 -31.09
C ILE A 99 -12.83 14.95 -30.71
N LYS A 100 -11.90 14.44 -31.52
CA LYS A 100 -10.45 14.66 -31.28
C LYS A 100 -10.06 16.14 -31.45
N SER A 101 -10.64 16.83 -32.47
CA SER A 101 -10.40 18.27 -32.63
C SER A 101 -10.92 19.06 -31.43
N LEU A 102 -12.13 18.78 -30.96
CA LEU A 102 -12.70 19.38 -29.76
C LEU A 102 -11.85 19.16 -28.53
N LEU A 103 -11.35 17.92 -28.31
CA LEU A 103 -10.47 17.59 -27.21
C LEU A 103 -9.15 18.37 -27.27
N ASN A 104 -8.57 18.55 -28.45
CA ASN A 104 -7.34 19.33 -28.62
C ASN A 104 -7.55 20.81 -28.27
N GLU A 105 -8.70 21.38 -28.67
CA GLU A 105 -9.06 22.77 -28.34
C GLU A 105 -9.36 22.95 -26.84
N LEU A 106 -10.02 21.98 -26.23
CA LEU A 106 -10.25 21.96 -24.78
C LEU A 106 -8.94 21.83 -23.99
N ALA A 107 -7.96 21.04 -24.48
CA ALA A 107 -6.71 20.83 -23.77
C ALA A 107 -5.85 22.09 -23.59
N VAL A 108 -6.05 23.11 -24.45
CA VAL A 108 -5.32 24.39 -24.38
C VAL A 108 -6.18 25.53 -23.84
N ASP A 109 -7.40 25.23 -23.39
CA ASP A 109 -8.31 26.24 -22.89
C ASP A 109 -7.98 26.63 -21.46
N SER A 110 -7.70 27.92 -21.23
CA SER A 110 -7.28 28.43 -19.90
C SER A 110 -8.40 28.37 -18.83
N GLU A 111 -9.68 28.36 -19.24
CA GLU A 111 -10.80 28.34 -18.30
C GLU A 111 -10.99 27.00 -17.61
N ILE A 112 -10.52 25.92 -18.26
CA ILE A 112 -10.56 24.57 -17.67
C ILE A 112 -9.19 24.08 -17.21
N HIS A 113 -8.19 24.98 -17.16
CA HIS A 113 -6.87 24.60 -16.69
C HIS A 113 -6.88 24.34 -15.17
N ILE A 114 -6.29 23.22 -14.75
CA ILE A 114 -6.13 22.86 -13.35
C ILE A 114 -4.66 22.78 -12.99
N GLU A 115 -4.27 23.45 -11.91
CA GLU A 115 -2.91 23.32 -11.38
C GLU A 115 -2.79 22.03 -10.55
N ASN A 116 -1.70 21.27 -10.75
CA ASN A 116 -1.42 20.05 -10.01
C ASN A 116 -1.30 20.25 -8.47
N ALA A 117 -0.98 21.46 -8.05
CA ALA A 117 -0.82 21.82 -6.64
C ALA A 117 -2.09 21.68 -5.78
N VAL A 118 -3.27 21.57 -6.40
CA VAL A 118 -4.55 21.39 -5.68
C VAL A 118 -4.58 20.08 -4.89
N PHE A 119 -3.89 19.02 -5.38
CA PHE A 119 -3.88 17.73 -4.72
C PHE A 119 -2.88 17.62 -3.56
N GLU A 120 -1.76 18.36 -3.64
CA GLU A 120 -0.68 18.29 -2.63
C GLU A 120 -1.07 18.99 -1.32
N LYS A 121 -1.87 20.04 -1.40
CA LYS A 121 -2.32 20.81 -0.22
C LYS A 121 -3.29 20.06 0.69
N ASN A 122 -3.89 18.96 0.21
CA ASN A 122 -4.98 18.26 0.89
C ASN A 122 -4.55 16.94 1.57
N MET A 123 -3.23 16.68 1.72
CA MET A 123 -2.73 15.42 2.33
C MET A 123 -3.09 15.24 3.80
N GLU A 124 -3.46 16.32 4.50
CA GLU A 124 -3.88 16.28 5.91
C GLU A 124 -5.38 15.99 6.08
N TYR A 125 -6.13 16.05 5.00
CA TYR A 125 -7.57 15.86 4.97
C TYR A 125 -7.96 14.53 4.36
N VAL A 126 -9.03 13.95 4.89
CA VAL A 126 -9.66 12.74 4.36
C VAL A 126 -11.04 13.07 3.83
N ASN A 127 -11.27 12.79 2.56
CA ASN A 127 -12.52 13.10 1.88
C ASN A 127 -13.52 11.94 2.02
N PHE A 128 -14.62 12.18 2.73
CA PHE A 128 -15.78 11.30 2.87
C PHE A 128 -16.93 11.79 1.95
N ARG A 129 -17.95 10.98 1.75
CA ARG A 129 -19.13 11.41 1.00
C ARG A 129 -19.81 12.64 1.58
N ASN A 130 -19.92 12.72 2.91
CA ASN A 130 -20.65 13.78 3.62
C ASN A 130 -19.77 14.95 4.09
N GLY A 131 -18.46 14.94 3.86
CA GLY A 131 -17.57 16.03 4.31
C GLY A 131 -16.11 15.61 4.34
N VAL A 132 -15.30 16.40 5.00
CA VAL A 132 -13.84 16.23 5.09
C VAL A 132 -13.43 16.23 6.55
N LEU A 133 -12.59 15.24 6.90
CA LEU A 133 -11.98 15.11 8.23
C LEU A 133 -10.54 15.60 8.19
N ASP A 134 -10.22 16.56 9.05
CA ASP A 134 -8.83 16.92 9.36
C ASP A 134 -8.28 15.90 10.38
N ILE A 135 -7.33 15.07 9.95
CA ILE A 135 -6.75 14.02 10.81
C ILE A 135 -5.80 14.53 11.88
N ASN A 136 -5.41 15.80 11.84
CA ASN A 136 -4.53 16.39 12.86
C ASN A 136 -5.34 16.96 14.02
N THR A 137 -6.45 17.61 13.70
CA THR A 137 -7.31 18.25 14.70
C THR A 137 -8.51 17.39 15.12
N GLY A 138 -8.93 16.44 14.28
CA GLY A 138 -10.16 15.67 14.44
C GLY A 138 -11.42 16.45 14.04
N ASN A 139 -11.29 17.65 13.46
CA ASN A 139 -12.41 18.43 13.02
C ASN A 139 -13.01 17.87 11.73
N PHE A 140 -14.32 17.71 11.70
CA PHE A 140 -15.08 17.32 10.53
C PHE A 140 -15.90 18.51 10.02
N THR A 141 -15.81 18.78 8.72
CA THR A 141 -16.57 19.86 8.07
C THR A 141 -17.18 19.39 6.76
N ALA A 142 -18.38 19.85 6.43
CA ALA A 142 -19.03 19.55 5.17
C ALA A 142 -18.42 20.33 4.00
N GLU A 143 -17.85 21.51 4.25
CA GLU A 143 -17.32 22.41 3.23
C GLU A 143 -15.82 22.64 3.46
N VAL A 144 -15.03 22.44 2.41
CA VAL A 144 -13.59 22.72 2.35
C VAL A 144 -13.28 23.26 0.96
N ASP A 145 -12.46 24.32 0.90
CA ASP A 145 -11.91 24.81 -0.35
C ASP A 145 -10.89 23.81 -0.91
N GLY A 146 -11.25 23.18 -2.00
CA GLY A 146 -10.38 22.24 -2.70
C GLY A 146 -11.06 20.94 -3.13
N TYR A 147 -10.36 20.20 -3.97
CA TYR A 147 -10.83 18.94 -4.53
C TYR A 147 -9.83 17.83 -4.22
N PHE A 148 -10.33 16.61 -4.19
CA PHE A 148 -9.56 15.42 -3.89
C PHE A 148 -9.58 14.49 -5.11
N ASP A 149 -8.50 13.77 -5.33
CA ASP A 149 -8.41 12.72 -6.36
C ASP A 149 -9.03 11.38 -5.91
N TYR A 150 -9.57 11.34 -4.70
CA TYR A 150 -10.33 10.21 -4.16
C TYR A 150 -11.44 10.66 -3.22
N VAL A 151 -12.39 9.78 -3.01
CA VAL A 151 -13.37 9.87 -1.92
C VAL A 151 -13.51 8.49 -1.26
N LEU A 152 -13.66 8.47 0.05
CA LEU A 152 -14.04 7.26 0.76
C LEU A 152 -15.55 7.04 0.59
N ASP A 153 -15.94 5.85 0.09
CA ASP A 153 -17.34 5.48 -0.18
C ASP A 153 -18.11 5.17 1.10
N CYS A 154 -18.05 6.09 2.04
CA CYS A 154 -18.73 6.06 3.33
C CYS A 154 -18.97 7.47 3.85
N ASN A 155 -19.86 7.59 4.84
CA ASN A 155 -20.07 8.80 5.61
C ASN A 155 -19.27 8.74 6.92
N TYR A 156 -18.66 9.86 7.31
CA TYR A 156 -18.10 9.98 8.63
C TYR A 156 -19.21 10.29 9.64
N CYS A 157 -19.24 9.60 10.76
CA CYS A 157 -20.17 9.79 11.86
C CYS A 157 -19.42 9.76 13.20
N THR A 158 -19.91 10.54 14.17
CA THR A 158 -19.38 10.49 15.53
C THR A 158 -19.76 9.16 16.18
N VAL A 159 -18.75 8.45 16.68
CA VAL A 159 -18.91 7.09 17.23
C VAL A 159 -18.16 6.95 18.54
N ASP A 160 -18.65 6.07 19.40
CA ASP A 160 -17.93 5.65 20.61
C ASP A 160 -17.25 4.30 20.38
N TYR A 161 -16.02 4.36 19.89
CA TYR A 161 -15.24 3.17 19.56
C TYR A 161 -14.68 2.43 20.80
N GLN A 162 -14.81 3.00 22.00
CA GLN A 162 -14.28 2.37 23.21
C GLN A 162 -15.24 1.36 23.84
N HIS A 163 -16.55 1.52 23.61
CA HIS A 163 -17.57 0.73 24.29
C HIS A 163 -18.28 -0.29 23.42
N SER A 164 -18.33 -0.09 22.10
CA SER A 164 -18.96 -1.05 21.19
C SER A 164 -18.22 -1.11 19.86
N PHE A 165 -18.20 -2.29 19.25
CA PHE A 165 -17.60 -2.51 17.94
C PHE A 165 -18.62 -3.03 16.93
N PRO A 166 -18.47 -2.75 15.61
CA PRO A 166 -19.37 -3.24 14.58
C PRO A 166 -19.40 -4.76 14.54
N ASN A 167 -20.60 -5.31 14.54
CA ASN A 167 -20.81 -6.75 14.67
C ASN A 167 -20.21 -7.55 13.49
N SER A 168 -20.24 -6.98 12.27
CA SER A 168 -19.61 -7.59 11.09
C SER A 168 -18.10 -7.67 11.23
N LEU A 169 -17.45 -6.64 11.78
CA LEU A 169 -16.01 -6.64 12.05
C LEU A 169 -15.67 -7.70 13.11
N LEU A 170 -16.41 -7.73 14.22
CA LEU A 170 -16.20 -8.74 15.27
C LEU A 170 -16.38 -10.18 14.75
N LYS A 171 -17.38 -10.41 13.88
CA LYS A 171 -17.57 -11.73 13.24
C LYS A 171 -16.39 -12.11 12.36
N LEU A 172 -15.84 -11.14 11.58
CA LEU A 172 -14.65 -11.38 10.76
C LEU A 172 -13.44 -11.77 11.61
N LEU A 173 -13.26 -11.14 12.76
CA LEU A 173 -12.07 -11.29 13.60
C LEU A 173 -12.18 -12.40 14.63
N LYS A 174 -13.39 -12.91 14.92
CA LYS A 174 -13.65 -13.85 16.01
C LYS A 174 -12.74 -15.07 16.00
N GLU A 175 -12.87 -15.92 14.99
CA GLU A 175 -12.06 -17.14 14.89
C GLU A 175 -10.59 -16.83 14.57
N PRO A 176 -10.29 -15.96 13.58
CA PRO A 176 -8.91 -15.65 13.20
C PRO A 176 -8.05 -15.06 14.31
N MET A 177 -8.61 -14.22 15.17
CA MET A 177 -7.90 -13.57 16.26
C MET A 177 -8.16 -14.20 17.63
N ASP A 178 -8.91 -15.29 17.65
CA ASP A 178 -9.26 -15.98 18.90
C ASP A 178 -9.90 -15.02 19.91
N LEU A 179 -11.02 -14.37 19.48
CA LEU A 179 -11.81 -13.53 20.37
C LEU A 179 -12.77 -14.39 21.20
N GLU A 180 -12.70 -14.25 22.52
CA GLU A 180 -13.45 -15.07 23.47
C GLU A 180 -14.98 -14.88 23.31
N ASN A 181 -15.43 -13.63 23.28
CA ASN A 181 -16.85 -13.31 23.15
C ASN A 181 -17.07 -12.01 22.35
N ILE A 182 -17.83 -12.09 21.25
CA ILE A 182 -18.14 -10.92 20.42
C ILE A 182 -19.24 -10.02 21.00
N ASN A 183 -20.07 -10.54 21.91
CA ASN A 183 -21.13 -9.77 22.56
C ASN A 183 -20.62 -8.98 23.79
N SER A 184 -19.47 -9.41 24.35
CA SER A 184 -18.81 -8.76 25.48
C SER A 184 -17.31 -8.91 25.30
N VAL A 185 -16.71 -7.95 24.59
CA VAL A 185 -15.27 -7.98 24.23
C VAL A 185 -14.43 -7.68 25.47
N SER A 186 -13.57 -8.62 25.87
CA SER A 186 -12.63 -8.43 26.98
C SER A 186 -11.59 -7.35 26.69
N GLU A 187 -10.97 -6.75 27.71
CA GLU A 187 -9.91 -5.73 27.50
C GLU A 187 -8.74 -6.25 26.65
N LYS A 188 -8.39 -7.53 26.81
CA LYS A 188 -7.38 -8.21 25.98
C LYS A 188 -7.80 -8.31 24.52
N ASP A 189 -9.06 -8.56 24.24
CA ASP A 189 -9.58 -8.67 22.89
C ASP A 189 -9.86 -7.30 22.27
N LYS A 190 -10.22 -6.29 23.09
CA LYS A 190 -10.31 -4.89 22.64
C LYS A 190 -9.01 -4.42 21.98
N SER A 191 -7.85 -4.70 22.59
CA SER A 191 -6.57 -4.29 22.02
C SER A 191 -6.32 -4.88 20.63
N LYS A 192 -6.77 -6.12 20.37
CA LYS A 192 -6.68 -6.73 19.04
C LYS A 192 -7.57 -6.02 18.02
N VAL A 193 -8.82 -5.71 18.40
CA VAL A 193 -9.78 -5.01 17.52
C VAL A 193 -9.35 -3.58 17.26
N ILE A 194 -8.90 -2.87 18.29
CA ILE A 194 -8.38 -1.50 18.18
C ILE A 194 -7.19 -1.45 17.22
N LEU A 195 -6.23 -2.38 17.32
CA LEU A 195 -5.10 -2.44 16.40
C LEU A 195 -5.54 -2.62 14.94
N VAL A 196 -6.59 -3.41 14.67
CA VAL A 196 -7.17 -3.54 13.32
C VAL A 196 -7.79 -2.23 12.87
N LEU A 197 -8.53 -1.55 13.73
CA LEU A 197 -9.12 -0.24 13.43
C LEU A 197 -8.05 0.82 13.19
N GLU A 198 -7.01 0.91 14.03
CA GLU A 198 -5.85 1.78 13.83
C GLU A 198 -5.20 1.56 12.45
N ALA A 199 -5.02 0.29 12.07
CA ALA A 199 -4.45 -0.06 10.77
C ALA A 199 -5.37 0.34 9.60
N ILE A 200 -6.70 0.14 9.70
CA ILE A 200 -7.66 0.59 8.70
C ILE A 200 -7.59 2.11 8.55
N GLY A 201 -7.64 2.85 9.66
CA GLY A 201 -7.56 4.32 9.66
C GLY A 201 -6.25 4.82 9.04
N TYR A 202 -5.12 4.22 9.40
CA TYR A 202 -3.81 4.53 8.81
C TYR A 202 -3.74 4.24 7.31
N ILE A 203 -4.30 3.12 6.84
CA ILE A 203 -4.36 2.78 5.39
C ILE A 203 -5.19 3.82 4.63
N LEU A 204 -6.29 4.27 5.21
CA LEU A 204 -7.21 5.20 4.56
C LEU A 204 -6.81 6.68 4.72
N ALA A 205 -5.87 7.00 5.61
CA ALA A 205 -5.27 8.32 5.74
C ALA A 205 -4.15 8.53 4.71
N ASP A 206 -3.82 9.79 4.39
CA ASP A 206 -2.69 10.14 3.50
C ASP A 206 -1.38 10.38 4.28
N SER A 207 -1.44 10.50 5.62
CA SER A 207 -0.26 10.68 6.47
C SER A 207 0.74 9.54 6.32
N GLN A 208 2.02 9.88 6.15
CA GLN A 208 3.13 8.91 6.12
C GLN A 208 4.03 9.00 7.37
N GLN A 209 3.60 9.74 8.40
CA GLN A 209 4.41 10.02 9.59
C GLN A 209 4.80 8.76 10.36
N GLU A 210 3.93 7.75 10.38
CA GLU A 210 4.14 6.49 11.12
C GLU A 210 5.12 5.55 10.43
N ARG A 211 5.38 5.76 9.14
CA ARG A 211 6.34 5.00 8.32
C ARG A 211 6.16 3.48 8.42
N LYS A 212 4.93 3.00 8.28
CA LYS A 212 4.60 1.58 8.37
C LYS A 212 4.02 1.02 7.07
N ALA A 213 4.40 -0.19 6.73
CA ALA A 213 3.67 -1.08 5.84
C ALA A 213 2.86 -2.06 6.69
N ILE A 214 1.65 -2.35 6.27
CA ILE A 214 0.74 -3.20 7.05
C ILE A 214 0.84 -4.63 6.55
N PHE A 215 0.92 -5.58 7.48
CA PHE A 215 0.99 -7.01 7.21
C PHE A 215 -0.12 -7.75 7.94
N PHE A 216 -1.04 -8.31 7.18
CA PHE A 216 -1.99 -9.30 7.68
C PHE A 216 -1.33 -10.67 7.55
N ILE A 217 -0.99 -11.29 8.69
CA ILE A 217 -0.23 -12.54 8.73
C ILE A 217 -1.04 -13.66 9.37
N GLY A 218 -1.03 -14.83 8.75
CA GLY A 218 -1.68 -16.00 9.27
C GLY A 218 -2.11 -17.00 8.19
N PRO A 219 -2.72 -18.13 8.56
CA PRO A 219 -3.02 -19.23 7.66
C PRO A 219 -4.00 -18.85 6.54
N THR A 220 -4.05 -19.67 5.52
CA THR A 220 -5.04 -19.56 4.44
C THR A 220 -6.46 -19.62 5.02
N ALA A 221 -7.42 -18.93 4.38
CA ALA A 221 -8.82 -18.85 4.82
C ALA A 221 -9.02 -18.24 6.23
N SER A 222 -8.16 -17.33 6.67
CA SER A 222 -8.31 -16.61 7.95
C SER A 222 -8.98 -15.23 7.82
N GLY A 223 -9.50 -14.85 6.66
CA GLY A 223 -10.21 -13.57 6.48
C GLY A 223 -9.33 -12.37 6.08
N LYS A 224 -7.99 -12.51 5.99
CA LYS A 224 -7.05 -11.45 5.57
C LYS A 224 -7.48 -10.76 4.27
N SER A 225 -7.66 -11.54 3.21
CA SER A 225 -8.05 -11.02 1.90
C SER A 225 -9.49 -10.45 1.90
N THR A 226 -10.37 -10.90 2.78
CA THR A 226 -11.71 -10.32 2.95
C THR A 226 -11.61 -8.92 3.54
N LEU A 227 -10.80 -8.74 4.58
CA LEU A 227 -10.55 -7.43 5.18
C LEU A 227 -9.83 -6.49 4.19
N ALA A 228 -8.80 -6.96 3.48
CA ALA A 228 -8.10 -6.17 2.48
C ALA A 228 -9.03 -5.71 1.33
N LYS A 229 -9.91 -6.60 0.84
CA LYS A 229 -10.91 -6.27 -0.17
C LYS A 229 -11.95 -5.28 0.34
N PHE A 230 -12.38 -5.40 1.59
CA PHE A 230 -13.26 -4.43 2.25
C PHE A 230 -12.62 -3.05 2.25
N ILE A 231 -11.38 -2.91 2.75
CA ILE A 231 -10.65 -1.64 2.77
C ILE A 231 -10.52 -1.07 1.34
N ALA A 232 -10.14 -1.90 0.37
CA ALA A 232 -10.04 -1.50 -1.03
C ALA A 232 -11.39 -1.06 -1.64
N SER A 233 -12.51 -1.64 -1.18
CA SER A 233 -13.85 -1.31 -1.67
C SER A 233 -14.32 0.08 -1.25
N ILE A 234 -13.81 0.61 -0.17
CA ILE A 234 -14.13 1.96 0.35
C ILE A 234 -13.51 3.07 -0.50
N ILE A 235 -12.42 2.80 -1.21
CA ILE A 235 -11.68 3.80 -1.97
C ILE A 235 -12.29 3.97 -3.37
N THR A 236 -12.63 5.20 -3.73
CA THR A 236 -13.16 5.59 -5.04
C THR A 236 -12.35 6.76 -5.60
N PRO A 237 -11.95 6.77 -6.88
CA PRO A 237 -12.20 5.73 -7.89
C PRO A 237 -11.32 4.48 -7.68
N LYS A 238 -11.72 3.37 -8.31
CA LYS A 238 -10.96 2.10 -8.20
C LYS A 238 -9.55 2.17 -8.77
N SER A 239 -9.27 3.15 -9.63
CA SER A 239 -7.92 3.45 -10.13
C SER A 239 -6.94 3.83 -9.01
N MET A 240 -7.42 4.29 -7.84
CA MET A 240 -6.61 4.62 -6.66
C MET A 240 -6.20 3.40 -5.84
N VAL A 241 -6.63 2.20 -6.23
CA VAL A 241 -6.23 0.93 -5.62
C VAL A 241 -5.41 0.13 -6.61
N LYS A 242 -4.23 -0.31 -6.20
CA LYS A 242 -3.29 -1.11 -7.02
C LYS A 242 -2.99 -2.46 -6.36
N LYS A 243 -2.51 -3.40 -7.18
CA LYS A 243 -2.17 -4.77 -6.76
C LYS A 243 -0.82 -5.19 -7.36
N TYR A 244 0.19 -4.35 -7.21
CA TYR A 244 1.51 -4.65 -7.73
C TYR A 244 2.38 -5.27 -6.64
N THR A 245 3.19 -6.26 -7.02
CA THR A 245 4.31 -6.71 -6.19
C THR A 245 5.41 -5.65 -6.18
N LEU A 246 6.31 -5.68 -5.19
CA LEU A 246 7.44 -4.74 -5.14
C LEU A 246 8.36 -4.91 -6.36
N THR A 247 8.55 -6.14 -6.84
CA THR A 247 9.34 -6.42 -8.03
C THR A 247 8.71 -5.78 -9.27
N GLN A 248 7.40 -5.94 -9.48
CA GLN A 248 6.69 -5.28 -10.59
C GLN A 248 6.79 -3.76 -10.54
N MET A 249 6.77 -3.19 -9.34
CA MET A 249 6.96 -1.75 -9.16
C MET A 249 8.39 -1.29 -9.42
N ALA A 250 9.40 -2.11 -9.06
CA ALA A 250 10.81 -1.79 -9.23
C ALA A 250 11.31 -1.90 -10.68
N GLU A 251 10.61 -2.66 -11.54
CA GLU A 251 11.04 -3.00 -12.90
C GLU A 251 10.45 -2.11 -14.01
N GLY A 252 9.55 -1.14 -13.71
CA GLY A 252 9.01 -0.36 -14.80
C GLY A 252 7.93 0.68 -14.52
N PHE A 253 7.11 0.96 -15.54
CA PHE A 253 6.02 1.95 -15.54
C PHE A 253 4.95 1.74 -14.47
N SER A 254 4.91 0.57 -13.82
CA SER A 254 4.02 0.27 -12.70
C SER A 254 4.26 1.16 -11.49
N SER A 255 5.51 1.62 -11.29
CA SER A 255 5.88 2.50 -10.18
C SER A 255 5.11 3.83 -10.21
N MET A 256 4.94 4.47 -11.38
CA MET A 256 4.20 5.74 -11.49
C MET A 256 2.76 5.62 -10.99
N SER A 257 2.02 4.58 -11.42
CA SER A 257 0.64 4.41 -11.01
C SER A 257 0.50 3.92 -9.57
N ALA A 258 1.48 3.15 -9.07
CA ALA A 258 1.53 2.68 -7.69
C ALA A 258 1.80 3.82 -6.70
N VAL A 259 2.75 4.70 -7.00
CA VAL A 259 3.16 5.81 -6.13
C VAL A 259 2.02 6.80 -5.90
N ARG A 260 1.23 7.08 -6.93
CA ARG A 260 0.07 7.99 -6.89
C ARG A 260 -1.21 7.35 -6.35
N ALA A 261 -1.25 6.03 -6.22
CA ALA A 261 -2.41 5.34 -5.65
C ALA A 261 -2.59 5.70 -4.17
N LYS A 262 -3.77 5.47 -3.63
CA LYS A 262 -4.02 5.56 -2.19
C LYS A 262 -3.61 4.28 -1.48
N LEU A 263 -3.85 3.14 -2.12
CA LEU A 263 -3.54 1.81 -1.59
C LEU A 263 -2.91 0.94 -2.66
N ASN A 264 -1.79 0.31 -2.33
CA ASN A 264 -1.28 -0.85 -3.05
C ASN A 264 -1.32 -2.06 -2.11
N TYR A 265 -2.12 -3.09 -2.46
CA TYR A 265 -2.16 -4.32 -1.67
C TYR A 265 -1.77 -5.53 -2.51
N ALA A 266 -1.00 -6.43 -1.90
CA ALA A 266 -0.54 -7.65 -2.53
C ALA A 266 -0.65 -8.84 -1.57
N ASP A 267 -0.71 -10.05 -2.11
CA ASP A 267 -0.82 -11.28 -1.32
C ASP A 267 0.53 -11.69 -0.71
N GLU A 268 1.66 -11.17 -1.22
CA GLU A 268 3.00 -11.48 -0.72
C GLU A 268 3.92 -10.25 -0.79
N LEU A 269 4.90 -10.19 0.11
CA LEU A 269 6.01 -9.26 0.04
C LEU A 269 7.18 -9.92 -0.72
N ASP A 270 7.40 -9.50 -1.96
CA ASP A 270 8.55 -9.91 -2.76
C ASP A 270 9.67 -8.86 -2.65
N VAL A 271 10.71 -9.18 -1.87
CA VAL A 271 11.93 -8.35 -1.71
C VAL A 271 13.17 -9.07 -2.26
N SER A 272 13.01 -9.78 -3.35
CA SER A 272 14.04 -10.63 -3.96
C SER A 272 15.28 -9.84 -4.46
N SER A 273 15.20 -8.52 -4.60
CA SER A 273 16.27 -7.69 -5.12
C SER A 273 16.57 -6.48 -4.21
N LYS A 274 17.81 -5.94 -4.32
CA LYS A 274 18.19 -4.68 -3.66
C LYS A 274 17.29 -3.51 -4.12
N LYS A 275 16.83 -3.52 -5.38
CA LYS A 275 15.94 -2.48 -5.92
C LYS A 275 14.56 -2.54 -5.26
N SER A 276 13.95 -3.73 -5.14
CA SER A 276 12.66 -3.89 -4.48
C SER A 276 12.71 -3.51 -3.00
N LEU A 277 13.83 -3.81 -2.32
CA LEU A 277 14.05 -3.38 -0.94
C LEU A 277 14.18 -1.85 -0.80
N GLN A 278 14.94 -1.21 -1.68
CA GLN A 278 15.08 0.25 -1.69
C GLN A 278 13.73 0.92 -1.94
N LEU A 279 12.96 0.41 -2.91
CA LEU A 279 11.62 0.90 -3.19
C LEU A 279 10.67 0.73 -1.99
N PHE A 280 10.70 -0.43 -1.32
CA PHE A 280 9.93 -0.64 -0.09
C PHE A 280 10.23 0.41 0.96
N LYS A 281 11.52 0.63 1.26
CA LYS A 281 11.96 1.64 2.23
C LYS A 281 11.50 3.04 1.84
N LEU A 282 11.61 3.39 0.56
CA LEU A 282 11.20 4.69 0.03
C LEU A 282 9.68 4.87 0.15
N MET A 283 8.90 3.89 -0.29
CA MET A 283 7.43 3.95 -0.22
C MET A 283 6.91 4.06 1.21
N VAL A 284 7.50 3.33 2.14
CA VAL A 284 7.10 3.39 3.56
C VAL A 284 7.52 4.71 4.21
N SER A 285 8.61 5.33 3.76
CA SER A 285 9.09 6.61 4.31
C SER A 285 8.29 7.82 3.84
N GLY A 286 7.46 7.69 2.79
CA GLY A 286 6.70 8.79 2.23
C GLY A 286 7.58 9.86 1.56
N GLY A 287 8.70 9.44 0.94
CA GLY A 287 9.58 10.33 0.18
C GLY A 287 9.02 10.68 -1.20
N GLU A 288 9.86 11.28 -2.01
CA GLU A 288 9.58 11.54 -3.42
C GLU A 288 10.26 10.49 -4.30
N LEU A 289 9.64 10.16 -5.41
CA LEU A 289 10.21 9.29 -6.43
C LEU A 289 10.31 10.06 -7.73
N THR A 290 11.52 10.18 -8.25
CA THR A 290 11.78 10.74 -9.58
C THR A 290 11.30 9.76 -10.64
N LEU A 291 10.32 10.16 -11.43
CA LEU A 291 9.69 9.31 -12.45
C LEU A 291 10.02 9.85 -13.85
N PRO A 292 10.56 8.98 -14.73
CA PRO A 292 10.83 9.37 -16.10
C PRO A 292 9.53 9.64 -16.87
N GLN A 293 9.49 10.76 -17.59
CA GLN A 293 8.39 11.09 -18.50
C GLN A 293 8.81 10.87 -19.96
N LYS A 294 7.91 10.29 -20.77
CA LYS A 294 8.15 10.24 -22.22
C LYS A 294 8.04 11.64 -22.79
N TYR A 295 9.12 12.11 -23.42
CA TYR A 295 9.22 13.42 -24.12
C TYR A 295 9.10 14.66 -23.21
N ALA A 296 9.33 14.54 -21.92
CA ALA A 296 9.38 15.62 -20.95
C ALA A 296 10.50 15.37 -19.92
N GLU A 297 10.85 16.38 -19.14
CA GLU A 297 11.78 16.23 -18.03
C GLU A 297 11.26 15.28 -16.95
N ASP A 298 12.16 14.59 -16.26
CA ASP A 298 11.82 13.75 -15.12
C ASP A 298 11.12 14.58 -14.05
N ARG A 299 10.15 13.98 -13.38
CA ARG A 299 9.35 14.65 -12.36
C ARG A 299 9.40 13.92 -11.04
N ASP A 300 9.66 14.67 -9.96
CA ASP A 300 9.51 14.17 -8.59
C ASP A 300 8.04 14.10 -8.21
N VAL A 301 7.63 12.94 -7.71
CA VAL A 301 6.25 12.65 -7.32
C VAL A 301 6.25 12.19 -5.89
N PRO A 302 5.50 12.87 -5.00
CA PRO A 302 5.36 12.44 -3.62
C PRO A 302 4.66 11.08 -3.54
N ILE A 303 5.17 10.23 -2.65
CA ILE A 303 4.62 8.90 -2.42
C ILE A 303 3.49 9.00 -1.41
N ARG A 304 2.27 8.63 -1.83
CA ARG A 304 1.07 8.62 -1.00
C ARG A 304 0.58 7.22 -0.69
N ALA A 305 0.94 6.25 -1.53
CA ALA A 305 0.41 4.89 -1.45
C ALA A 305 0.78 4.19 -0.15
N LYS A 306 -0.24 3.70 0.55
CA LYS A 306 -0.06 2.75 1.64
C LYS A 306 0.19 1.35 1.10
N LEU A 307 1.08 0.63 1.75
CA LEU A 307 1.38 -0.76 1.42
C LEU A 307 0.66 -1.70 2.39
N LEU A 308 -0.12 -2.64 1.84
CA LEU A 308 -0.78 -3.71 2.59
C LEU A 308 -0.42 -5.07 1.98
N PHE A 309 0.07 -5.98 2.81
CA PHE A 309 0.43 -7.34 2.42
C PHE A 309 -0.40 -8.36 3.19
N CYS A 310 -0.92 -9.39 2.48
CA CYS A 310 -1.70 -10.49 3.05
C CYS A 310 -0.90 -11.79 3.00
N CYS A 311 0.07 -11.94 3.89
CA CYS A 311 1.02 -13.05 3.88
C CYS A 311 0.58 -14.22 4.76
N ASN A 312 1.01 -15.44 4.43
CA ASN A 312 0.83 -16.57 5.32
C ASN A 312 1.93 -16.59 6.39
N GLU A 313 3.14 -16.19 6.03
CA GLU A 313 4.33 -16.10 6.88
C GLU A 313 5.06 -14.77 6.64
N LEU A 314 5.97 -14.40 7.54
CA LEU A 314 6.87 -13.29 7.28
C LEU A 314 7.78 -13.60 6.08
N PRO A 315 8.09 -12.59 5.24
CA PRO A 315 9.01 -12.77 4.12
C PRO A 315 10.40 -13.14 4.64
N ASP A 316 11.12 -13.90 3.84
CA ASP A 316 12.52 -14.20 4.11
C ASP A 316 13.36 -12.92 3.86
N LEU A 317 13.87 -12.33 4.93
CA LEU A 317 14.71 -11.13 4.90
C LEU A 317 16.20 -11.45 5.08
N HIS A 318 16.60 -12.71 4.95
CA HIS A 318 18.01 -13.13 5.05
C HIS A 318 18.86 -12.25 4.12
N ASN A 319 19.89 -11.62 4.67
CA ASN A 319 20.82 -10.72 3.97
C ASN A 319 20.30 -9.29 3.66
N LEU A 320 19.14 -8.84 4.14
CA LEU A 320 18.50 -7.59 3.73
C LEU A 320 18.32 -6.53 4.83
N GLN A 321 19.21 -6.40 5.80
CA GLN A 321 19.02 -5.44 6.90
C GLN A 321 17.65 -5.66 7.60
N ALA A 322 17.41 -6.86 8.06
CA ALA A 322 16.13 -7.33 8.60
C ALA A 322 15.52 -6.37 9.64
N GLU A 323 16.32 -5.87 10.59
CA GLU A 323 15.87 -4.92 11.62
C GLU A 323 15.24 -3.67 11.03
N ALA A 324 15.89 -3.06 10.03
CA ALA A 324 15.38 -1.84 9.39
C ALA A 324 14.08 -2.06 8.61
N ILE A 325 13.80 -3.30 8.17
CA ILE A 325 12.53 -3.67 7.54
C ILE A 325 11.48 -3.94 8.60
N MET A 326 11.83 -4.69 9.65
CA MET A 326 10.94 -5.01 10.76
C MET A 326 10.41 -3.77 11.46
N ASP A 327 11.26 -2.75 11.66
CA ASP A 327 10.85 -1.44 12.19
C ASP A 327 9.80 -0.74 11.34
N ARG A 328 9.70 -1.08 10.05
CA ARG A 328 8.73 -0.53 9.12
C ARG A 328 7.47 -1.38 8.96
N MET A 329 7.37 -2.49 9.67
CA MET A 329 6.21 -3.37 9.62
C MET A 329 5.22 -3.05 10.74
N LEU A 330 3.93 -3.07 10.42
CA LEU A 330 2.84 -3.18 11.38
C LEU A 330 2.18 -4.54 11.18
N LEU A 331 2.41 -5.47 12.11
CA LEU A 331 1.96 -6.84 12.01
C LEU A 331 0.63 -7.05 12.70
N ILE A 332 -0.34 -7.57 11.97
CA ILE A 332 -1.67 -7.96 12.46
C ILE A 332 -1.84 -9.47 12.27
N GLY A 333 -1.90 -10.19 13.38
CA GLY A 333 -1.93 -11.66 13.38
C GLY A 333 -3.34 -12.23 13.25
N PHE A 334 -3.51 -13.09 12.26
CA PHE A 334 -4.68 -13.94 12.05
C PHE A 334 -4.25 -15.38 12.39
N LYS A 335 -4.42 -15.80 13.66
CA LYS A 335 -3.86 -17.06 14.17
C LYS A 335 -4.52 -18.30 13.58
N ASN A 336 -5.83 -18.24 13.30
CA ASN A 336 -6.63 -19.40 12.94
C ASN A 336 -7.32 -19.23 11.58
N SER A 337 -7.51 -20.34 10.88
CA SER A 337 -8.40 -20.40 9.73
C SER A 337 -9.87 -20.43 10.19
N VAL A 338 -10.75 -19.86 9.39
CA VAL A 338 -12.20 -19.88 9.64
C VAL A 338 -12.74 -21.27 9.31
N LYS A 339 -13.44 -21.89 10.26
CA LYS A 339 -14.02 -23.24 10.13
C LYS A 339 -15.13 -23.30 9.07
N LYS A 340 -15.99 -22.28 9.05
CA LYS A 340 -17.12 -22.18 8.12
C LYS A 340 -17.14 -20.81 7.46
N ARG A 341 -17.04 -20.79 6.12
CA ARG A 341 -17.11 -19.55 5.35
C ARG A 341 -18.52 -18.95 5.42
N ASP A 342 -18.61 -17.67 5.73
CA ASP A 342 -19.83 -16.88 5.66
C ASP A 342 -19.82 -16.04 4.37
N SER A 343 -20.68 -16.40 3.43
CA SER A 343 -20.80 -15.69 2.15
C SER A 343 -21.41 -14.29 2.27
N THR A 344 -22.09 -13.99 3.36
CA THR A 344 -22.76 -12.70 3.61
C THR A 344 -21.85 -11.69 4.30
N LEU A 345 -20.73 -12.14 4.86
CA LEU A 345 -19.85 -11.32 5.69
C LEU A 345 -19.30 -10.09 4.93
N ALA A 346 -18.92 -10.25 3.66
CA ALA A 346 -18.42 -9.13 2.85
C ALA A 346 -19.50 -8.05 2.64
N ALA A 347 -20.74 -8.43 2.40
CA ALA A 347 -21.88 -7.52 2.30
C ALA A 347 -22.14 -6.83 3.63
N SER A 348 -22.16 -7.57 4.74
CA SER A 348 -22.37 -7.01 6.08
C SER A 348 -21.27 -6.03 6.51
N LEU A 349 -20.01 -6.28 6.14
CA LEU A 349 -18.93 -5.30 6.35
C LEU A 349 -19.18 -4.02 5.57
N TYR A 350 -19.60 -4.14 4.31
CA TYR A 350 -19.88 -2.97 3.47
C TYR A 350 -21.12 -2.19 3.96
N GLU A 351 -22.16 -2.86 4.46
CA GLU A 351 -23.31 -2.21 5.07
C GLU A 351 -22.95 -1.40 6.33
N GLN A 352 -22.01 -1.90 7.14
CA GLN A 352 -21.52 -1.22 8.35
C GLN A 352 -20.28 -0.33 8.09
N ARG A 353 -19.95 -0.02 6.84
CA ARG A 353 -18.72 0.71 6.48
C ARG A 353 -18.60 2.08 7.14
N ASP A 354 -19.71 2.82 7.23
CA ASP A 354 -19.71 4.16 7.83
C ASP A 354 -19.24 4.09 9.29
N LEU A 355 -19.75 3.13 10.04
CA LEU A 355 -19.38 2.89 11.43
C LEU A 355 -17.94 2.37 11.56
N ILE A 356 -17.55 1.37 10.76
CA ILE A 356 -16.20 0.77 10.82
C ILE A 356 -15.14 1.80 10.49
N VAL A 357 -15.35 2.59 9.44
CA VAL A 357 -14.36 3.58 8.98
C VAL A 357 -14.28 4.77 9.92
N SER A 358 -15.40 5.25 10.46
CA SER A 358 -15.39 6.32 11.46
C SER A 358 -14.61 5.90 12.71
N MET A 359 -14.90 4.71 13.26
CA MET A 359 -14.14 4.16 14.38
C MET A 359 -12.66 3.96 14.07
N ALA A 360 -12.34 3.57 12.83
CA ALA A 360 -10.96 3.40 12.40
C ALA A 360 -10.20 4.74 12.41
N PHE A 361 -10.82 5.82 11.98
CA PHE A 361 -10.19 7.14 12.05
C PHE A 361 -10.06 7.66 13.48
N ASP A 362 -11.06 7.45 14.34
CA ASP A 362 -10.96 7.83 15.74
C ASP A 362 -9.83 7.07 16.46
N ALA A 363 -9.70 5.76 16.22
CA ALA A 363 -8.60 4.96 16.74
C ALA A 363 -7.25 5.42 16.20
N TYR A 364 -7.16 5.73 14.90
CA TYR A 364 -5.92 6.20 14.29
C TYR A 364 -5.52 7.59 14.78
N MET A 365 -6.44 8.51 14.97
CA MET A 365 -6.15 9.84 15.56
C MET A 365 -5.56 9.71 16.97
N GLU A 366 -6.04 8.77 17.78
CA GLU A 366 -5.43 8.46 19.08
C GLU A 366 -4.01 7.87 18.93
N THR A 367 -3.77 7.04 17.92
CA THR A 367 -2.43 6.55 17.57
C THR A 367 -1.49 7.71 17.24
N LYS A 368 -1.95 8.69 16.44
CA LYS A 368 -1.17 9.90 16.13
C LYS A 368 -0.81 10.70 17.37
N LYS A 369 -1.76 10.92 18.27
CA LYS A 369 -1.51 11.62 19.55
C LYS A 369 -0.48 10.89 20.41
N LYS A 370 -0.59 9.56 20.53
CA LYS A 370 0.32 8.71 21.29
C LYS A 370 1.64 8.42 20.56
N ARG A 371 1.72 8.68 19.26
CA ARG A 371 2.83 8.33 18.37
C ARG A 371 3.20 6.85 18.40
N LYS A 372 2.23 6.00 18.69
CA LYS A 372 2.43 4.55 18.83
C LYS A 372 1.12 3.81 18.56
N PHE A 373 1.19 2.77 17.74
CA PHE A 373 0.11 1.80 17.57
C PHE A 373 -0.06 0.94 18.83
N THR A 374 -1.24 0.39 19.00
CA THR A 374 -1.53 -0.57 20.08
C THR A 374 -0.58 -1.76 20.01
N ASP A 375 -0.01 -2.15 21.15
CA ASP A 375 0.95 -3.25 21.23
C ASP A 375 0.31 -4.60 20.86
N SER A 376 1.01 -5.38 20.07
CA SER A 376 0.60 -6.71 19.64
C SER A 376 1.54 -7.76 20.20
N LYS A 377 1.04 -8.59 21.12
CA LYS A 377 1.82 -9.74 21.61
C LYS A 377 2.19 -10.68 20.46
N PHE A 378 1.28 -10.89 19.51
CA PHE A 378 1.56 -11.67 18.31
C PHE A 378 2.77 -11.14 17.54
N ALA A 379 2.83 -9.82 17.31
CA ALA A 379 3.94 -9.20 16.62
C ALA A 379 5.25 -9.33 17.39
N GLN A 380 5.21 -9.12 18.70
CA GLN A 380 6.39 -9.26 19.57
C GLN A 380 6.94 -10.70 19.57
N ASP A 381 6.06 -11.69 19.72
CA ASP A 381 6.44 -13.11 19.69
C ASP A 381 7.02 -13.49 18.32
N LEU A 382 6.38 -13.06 17.24
CA LEU A 382 6.84 -13.34 15.88
C LEU A 382 8.19 -12.67 15.57
N PHE A 383 8.37 -11.41 15.95
CA PHE A 383 9.66 -10.72 15.79
C PHE A 383 10.77 -11.36 16.63
N LYS A 384 10.46 -11.84 17.83
CA LYS A 384 11.44 -12.55 18.66
C LYS A 384 11.92 -13.85 17.99
N ILE A 385 10.98 -14.68 17.51
CA ILE A 385 11.31 -15.91 16.78
C ILE A 385 12.17 -15.57 15.55
N TYR A 386 11.72 -14.61 14.77
CA TYR A 386 12.40 -14.18 13.56
C TYR A 386 13.81 -13.64 13.83
N SER A 387 13.99 -12.84 14.88
CA SER A 387 15.29 -12.33 15.31
C SER A 387 16.27 -13.45 15.71
N VAL A 388 15.77 -14.50 16.36
CA VAL A 388 16.59 -15.69 16.71
C VAL A 388 17.01 -16.44 15.45
N GLU A 389 16.10 -16.66 14.50
CA GLU A 389 16.39 -17.33 13.23
C GLU A 389 17.39 -16.54 12.38
N GLN A 390 17.20 -15.22 12.26
CA GLN A 390 18.07 -14.32 11.49
C GLN A 390 19.49 -14.20 12.06
N ASN A 391 19.66 -14.36 13.36
CA ASN A 391 20.95 -14.30 14.03
C ASN A 391 21.54 -15.68 14.34
N SER A 392 20.98 -16.75 13.80
CA SER A 392 21.39 -18.12 14.13
C SER A 392 22.88 -18.40 13.85
N ASN A 393 23.41 -17.89 12.72
CA ASN A 393 24.83 -17.99 12.39
C ASN A 393 25.70 -17.21 13.41
N LYS A 394 25.31 -15.97 13.74
CA LYS A 394 26.01 -15.14 14.73
C LYS A 394 26.01 -15.77 16.11
N ASN A 395 24.87 -16.30 16.55
CA ASN A 395 24.74 -16.99 17.82
C ASN A 395 25.60 -18.25 17.84
N PHE A 396 25.51 -19.10 16.81
CA PHE A 396 26.37 -20.28 16.69
C PHE A 396 27.86 -19.92 16.74
N VAL A 397 28.29 -18.91 15.96
CA VAL A 397 29.70 -18.48 15.94
C VAL A 397 30.13 -17.95 17.33
N ASN A 398 29.23 -17.27 18.05
CA ASN A 398 29.50 -16.78 19.40
C ASN A 398 29.57 -17.90 20.44
N ASP A 399 28.64 -18.84 20.37
CA ASP A 399 28.47 -19.87 21.40
C ASP A 399 29.42 -21.03 21.21
N CYS A 400 29.65 -21.45 19.95
CA CYS A 400 30.35 -22.70 19.64
C CYS A 400 31.79 -22.53 19.13
N LEU A 401 32.20 -21.31 18.70
CA LEU A 401 33.54 -21.12 18.10
C LEU A 401 34.44 -20.21 18.94
N LYS A 402 35.76 -20.54 18.96
CA LYS A 402 36.83 -19.73 19.56
C LYS A 402 38.01 -19.59 18.62
N LEU A 403 38.84 -18.56 18.83
CA LEU A 403 40.14 -18.43 18.17
C LEU A 403 41.08 -19.56 18.63
N ALA A 404 41.79 -20.14 17.68
CA ALA A 404 42.80 -21.18 17.96
C ALA A 404 43.88 -21.15 16.87
N THR A 405 45.09 -20.76 17.18
CA THR A 405 46.17 -20.52 16.22
C THR A 405 46.41 -21.74 15.29
N ASP A 406 46.34 -22.96 15.83
CA ASP A 406 46.53 -24.22 15.11
C ASP A 406 45.20 -24.91 14.74
N GLY A 407 44.08 -24.24 15.03
CA GLY A 407 42.73 -24.77 14.81
C GLY A 407 42.44 -24.99 13.31
N LYS A 408 41.83 -26.15 13.01
CA LYS A 408 41.45 -26.55 11.67
C LYS A 408 40.10 -27.25 11.72
N ILE A 409 39.11 -26.73 11.03
CA ILE A 409 37.76 -27.32 10.95
C ILE A 409 37.38 -27.51 9.48
N ALA A 410 36.99 -28.74 9.10
CA ALA A 410 36.46 -28.99 7.78
C ALA A 410 35.12 -28.25 7.59
N SER A 411 34.92 -27.63 6.41
CA SER A 411 33.72 -26.86 6.12
C SER A 411 32.42 -27.66 6.19
N SER A 412 32.47 -28.95 5.88
CA SER A 412 31.34 -29.87 6.06
C SER A 412 30.99 -30.05 7.52
N LYS A 413 31.97 -30.39 8.36
CA LYS A 413 31.78 -30.58 9.81
C LYS A 413 31.23 -29.30 10.47
N LEU A 414 31.78 -28.15 10.08
CA LEU A 414 31.31 -26.84 10.60
C LEU A 414 29.84 -26.61 10.31
N PHE A 415 29.39 -26.94 9.10
CA PHE A 415 27.99 -26.74 8.69
C PHE A 415 27.05 -27.81 9.29
N ASP A 416 27.53 -29.02 9.49
CA ASP A 416 26.79 -30.11 10.15
C ASP A 416 26.53 -29.74 11.62
N GLU A 417 27.55 -29.25 12.33
CA GLU A 417 27.41 -28.77 13.73
C GLU A 417 26.49 -27.55 13.82
N TYR A 418 26.54 -26.64 12.83
CA TYR A 418 25.60 -25.51 12.77
C TYR A 418 24.14 -25.99 12.58
N ASN A 419 23.90 -26.97 11.74
CA ASN A 419 22.56 -27.55 11.58
C ASN A 419 22.09 -28.24 12.88
N SER A 420 22.95 -28.95 13.54
CA SER A 420 22.64 -29.57 14.85
C SER A 420 22.33 -28.53 15.93
N TYR A 421 23.10 -27.44 15.97
CA TYR A 421 22.84 -26.29 16.84
C TYR A 421 21.47 -25.67 16.53
N CYS A 422 21.16 -25.45 15.26
CA CYS A 422 19.86 -24.91 14.85
C CYS A 422 18.70 -25.82 15.29
N GLN A 423 18.83 -27.12 15.07
CA GLN A 423 17.84 -28.11 15.50
C GLN A 423 17.63 -28.10 17.02
N ALA A 424 18.70 -28.09 17.79
CA ALA A 424 18.66 -28.06 19.26
C ALA A 424 18.01 -26.75 19.79
N ASN A 425 18.20 -25.63 19.11
CA ASN A 425 17.62 -24.34 19.48
C ASN A 425 16.25 -24.04 18.82
N GLY A 426 15.62 -25.03 18.17
CA GLY A 426 14.27 -24.88 17.56
C GLY A 426 14.24 -23.94 16.35
N ILE A 427 15.37 -23.72 15.68
CA ILE A 427 15.49 -22.88 14.49
C ILE A 427 15.05 -23.68 13.27
N SER A 428 13.87 -23.36 12.73
CA SER A 428 13.25 -24.13 11.65
C SER A 428 13.87 -23.87 10.27
N LYS A 429 14.49 -22.71 10.07
CA LYS A 429 15.11 -22.29 8.82
C LYS A 429 16.58 -21.88 9.03
N PRO A 430 17.53 -22.82 9.07
CA PRO A 430 18.95 -22.49 9.15
C PRO A 430 19.42 -21.63 7.97
N LEU A 431 20.34 -20.71 8.25
CA LEU A 431 20.95 -19.87 7.21
C LEU A 431 21.84 -20.68 6.28
N SER A 432 22.12 -20.15 5.09
CA SER A 432 22.96 -20.81 4.11
C SER A 432 24.42 -20.97 4.59
N ARG A 433 25.12 -21.95 4.03
CA ARG A 433 26.58 -22.12 4.23
C ARG A 433 27.35 -20.83 3.99
N HIS A 434 26.99 -20.11 2.93
CA HIS A 434 27.64 -18.84 2.57
C HIS A 434 27.49 -17.80 3.68
N SER A 435 26.29 -17.65 4.23
CA SER A 435 26.01 -16.71 5.31
C SER A 435 26.81 -17.06 6.58
N LEU A 436 26.86 -18.35 6.96
CA LEU A 436 27.65 -18.81 8.09
C LEU A 436 29.13 -18.50 7.89
N TYR A 437 29.68 -18.79 6.72
CA TYR A 437 31.11 -18.57 6.45
C TYR A 437 31.48 -17.10 6.45
N GLN A 438 30.61 -16.24 5.92
CA GLN A 438 30.82 -14.79 5.99
C GLN A 438 30.82 -14.27 7.44
N GLU A 439 29.94 -14.78 8.29
CA GLU A 439 29.90 -14.41 9.70
C GLU A 439 31.18 -14.81 10.43
N ILE A 440 31.71 -16.04 10.16
CA ILE A 440 32.99 -16.49 10.72
C ILE A 440 34.12 -15.58 10.30
N LEU A 441 34.23 -15.28 8.99
CA LEU A 441 35.29 -14.41 8.48
C LEU A 441 35.16 -12.96 8.99
N THR A 442 33.96 -12.51 9.27
CA THR A 442 33.71 -11.18 9.84
C THR A 442 34.10 -11.13 11.30
N LYS A 443 33.65 -12.11 12.12
CA LYS A 443 33.94 -12.14 13.54
C LYS A 443 35.40 -12.35 13.86
N PHE A 444 36.07 -13.24 13.12
CA PHE A 444 37.47 -13.61 13.32
C PHE A 444 38.37 -13.00 12.24
N ALA A 445 38.03 -11.77 11.79
CA ALA A 445 38.76 -11.07 10.73
C ALA A 445 40.27 -11.00 11.01
N GLY A 446 41.10 -11.34 10.02
CA GLY A 446 42.56 -11.41 10.15
C GLY A 446 43.11 -12.63 10.86
N CYS A 447 42.26 -13.47 11.47
CA CYS A 447 42.69 -14.68 12.20
C CYS A 447 42.16 -15.97 11.55
N ALA A 448 40.93 -15.94 11.02
CA ALA A 448 40.34 -17.08 10.32
C ALA A 448 40.48 -16.93 8.81
N GLU A 449 40.87 -18.04 8.16
CA GLU A 449 40.94 -18.11 6.69
C GLU A 449 40.26 -19.36 6.19
N GLN A 450 39.51 -19.20 5.10
CA GLN A 450 38.92 -20.33 4.35
C GLN A 450 39.92 -20.81 3.28
N LYS A 451 40.43 -22.04 3.44
CA LYS A 451 41.37 -22.63 2.50
C LYS A 451 41.31 -24.16 2.51
N LYS A 452 42.08 -24.80 1.61
CA LYS A 452 42.28 -26.26 1.68
C LYS A 452 43.07 -26.61 2.90
N ILE A 453 42.56 -27.50 3.74
CA ILE A 453 43.18 -28.02 4.92
C ILE A 453 43.34 -29.55 4.84
N ARG A 454 44.22 -30.11 5.60
CA ARG A 454 44.25 -31.56 5.85
C ARG A 454 43.28 -31.85 7.01
N ASP A 455 42.22 -32.57 6.72
CA ASP A 455 41.20 -32.90 7.73
C ASP A 455 41.85 -33.68 8.89
N PRO A 456 41.75 -33.20 10.12
CA PRO A 456 42.38 -33.87 11.27
C PRO A 456 41.92 -35.31 11.49
N ASN A 457 40.67 -35.63 11.12
CA ASN A 457 40.08 -36.95 11.39
C ASN A 457 40.34 -37.94 10.25
N THR A 458 40.34 -37.51 9.01
CA THR A 458 40.44 -38.41 7.83
C THR A 458 41.79 -38.32 7.11
N GLY A 459 42.59 -37.30 7.39
CA GLY A 459 43.86 -37.02 6.75
C GLY A 459 43.75 -36.56 5.31
N ARG A 460 42.53 -36.43 4.74
CA ARG A 460 42.28 -36.01 3.36
C ARG A 460 42.35 -34.50 3.20
N SER A 461 42.66 -34.04 2.02
CA SER A 461 42.59 -32.61 1.66
C SER A 461 41.16 -32.20 1.39
N VAL A 462 40.60 -31.29 2.21
CA VAL A 462 39.22 -30.78 2.12
C VAL A 462 39.21 -29.25 2.25
N GLN A 463 38.13 -28.63 1.82
CA GLN A 463 37.86 -27.20 2.13
C GLN A 463 37.59 -27.09 3.63
N GLY A 464 38.14 -26.05 4.26
CA GLY A 464 37.96 -25.83 5.68
C GLY A 464 38.40 -24.44 6.12
N PHE A 465 38.37 -24.23 7.42
CA PHE A 465 38.81 -22.99 8.07
C PHE A 465 40.05 -23.29 8.93
N THR A 466 40.98 -22.33 8.95
CA THR A 466 42.11 -22.30 9.89
C THR A 466 41.92 -21.10 10.82
N GLY A 467 42.60 -21.12 11.99
CA GLY A 467 42.55 -20.04 12.95
C GLY A 467 41.40 -20.12 13.95
N ILE A 468 40.52 -21.11 13.84
CA ILE A 468 39.38 -21.34 14.71
C ILE A 468 39.26 -22.78 15.16
N ALA A 469 38.66 -22.99 16.33
CA ALA A 469 38.28 -24.31 16.85
C ALA A 469 36.88 -24.22 17.49
N PHE A 470 36.23 -25.37 17.68
CA PHE A 470 35.07 -25.44 18.56
C PHE A 470 35.48 -25.13 20.01
N LYS A 471 34.59 -24.49 20.76
CA LYS A 471 34.74 -24.37 22.19
C LYS A 471 34.60 -25.79 22.77
N ASP A 472 35.61 -26.25 23.50
CA ASP A 472 35.51 -27.50 24.21
C ASP A 472 34.45 -27.32 25.30
N ASP A 473 33.50 -28.23 25.39
CA ASP A 473 32.67 -28.37 26.57
C ASP A 473 33.61 -28.87 27.71
N GLU A 474 33.84 -28.00 28.67
CA GLU A 474 34.36 -28.47 29.98
C GLU A 474 33.22 -29.27 30.64
N GLY A 475 33.07 -30.53 30.26
CA GLY A 475 32.13 -31.48 30.83
C GLY A 475 30.94 -31.82 29.95
N GLU A 476 30.96 -33.04 29.43
CA GLU A 476 29.91 -33.87 28.85
C GLU A 476 29.29 -33.39 27.50
N SER A 477 29.47 -34.27 26.53
CA SER A 477 28.77 -34.28 25.23
C SER A 477 27.26 -34.06 25.40
N ILE A 478 26.78 -32.85 25.10
CA ILE A 478 25.35 -32.53 25.13
C ILE A 478 24.61 -33.15 23.94
N TYR A 479 25.31 -33.74 22.99
CA TYR A 479 24.73 -34.34 21.76
C TYR A 479 25.19 -35.78 21.59
N GLY A 480 24.73 -36.66 22.45
CA GLY A 480 24.99 -38.07 22.35
C GLY A 480 23.92 -38.87 23.06
N GLN A 481 22.82 -39.09 22.44
CA GLN A 481 22.09 -40.37 22.32
C GLN A 481 20.85 -40.20 21.48
#